data_d2c27b61195194f6461ee819d87d5fd5
#
_entry.id   d2c27b61195194f6461ee819d87d5fd5
#
_cell.length_a   1.000
_cell.length_b   1.000
_cell.length_c   1.000
_cell.angle_alpha   90.00
_cell.angle_beta   90.00
_cell.angle_gamma   90.00
#
_symmetry.space_group_name_H-M   'P 1'
#
loop_
_entity.id
_entity.type
_entity.pdbx_description
1 polymer ?
#
loop_
_entity_poly.entity_id
_entity_poly.type
_entity_poly.pdbx_seq_one_letter_code
_entity_poly.pdbx_strand_id
1 'polypeptide(L)'
;ATPTNLDKTKFEKKSLDNYIDAHFADISLADAAKYFGFNPNYFSNMVKAKTGKSFVDHVDERRMQEARELLAQPDISLKEIIGRVGYSSKSFFYKKFNQYYHMTPAAMREELFRQANINLK
;
A
#
# COMPACT_ATOMS: atom_id res chain seq x y z
N ALA A 1 19.11 17.70 -21.06
CA ALA A 1 19.44 16.42 -20.52
C ALA A 1 18.37 15.98 -19.54
N THR A 2 17.85 14.83 -19.72
CA THR A 2 16.90 14.32 -18.73
C THR A 2 17.68 13.89 -17.50
N PRO A 3 17.33 14.47 -16.35
CA PRO A 3 17.99 14.07 -15.09
C PRO A 3 17.79 12.60 -14.76
N THR A 4 16.81 11.96 -15.39
CA THR A 4 16.46 10.59 -15.11
C THR A 4 17.61 9.62 -15.25
N ASN A 5 18.46 9.79 -16.27
CA ASN A 5 19.60 8.89 -16.44
C ASN A 5 20.63 9.06 -15.32
N LEU A 6 20.78 10.27 -14.83
CA LEU A 6 21.67 10.56 -13.72
C LEU A 6 21.04 10.14 -12.40
N ASP A 7 19.72 10.19 -12.33
CA ASP A 7 19.00 9.91 -11.09
C ASP A 7 18.83 8.42 -10.82
N LYS A 8 19.14 7.55 -11.80
CA LYS A 8 19.07 6.10 -11.60
C LYS A 8 19.88 5.64 -10.40
N THR A 9 21.05 6.23 -10.21
CA THR A 9 21.91 5.86 -9.09
C THR A 9 21.47 6.54 -7.80
N LYS A 10 20.62 7.56 -7.92
CA LYS A 10 20.15 8.33 -6.77
C LYS A 10 18.70 7.99 -6.37
N PHE A 11 18.08 7.02 -7.03
CA PHE A 11 16.73 6.60 -6.68
C PHE A 11 16.74 6.08 -5.23
N GLU A 12 15.89 6.64 -4.41
CA GLU A 12 15.83 6.32 -3.00
C GLU A 12 14.49 5.73 -2.62
N LYS A 13 14.52 4.83 -1.64
CA LYS A 13 13.29 4.24 -1.10
C LYS A 13 12.33 5.31 -0.59
N LYS A 14 12.85 6.40 -0.02
CA LYS A 14 12.00 7.48 0.48
C LYS A 14 11.16 8.10 -0.63
N SER A 15 11.74 8.30 -1.82
CA SER A 15 10.99 8.83 -2.95
C SER A 15 9.90 7.87 -3.39
N LEU A 16 10.20 6.58 -3.40
CA LEU A 16 9.21 5.57 -3.72
C LEU A 16 8.08 5.56 -2.70
N ASP A 17 8.42 5.58 -1.42
CA ASP A 17 7.41 5.58 -0.35
C ASP A 17 6.50 6.78 -0.46
N ASN A 18 7.05 7.96 -0.73
CA ASN A 18 6.26 9.18 -0.90
C ASN A 18 5.31 9.07 -2.09
N TYR A 19 5.77 8.51 -3.20
CA TYR A 19 4.94 8.33 -4.37
C TYR A 19 3.80 7.34 -4.09
N ILE A 20 4.11 6.24 -3.42
CA ILE A 20 3.11 5.24 -3.07
C ILE A 20 2.08 5.83 -2.10
N ASP A 21 2.53 6.58 -1.10
CA ASP A 21 1.62 7.22 -0.15
C ASP A 21 0.62 8.14 -0.85
N ALA A 22 1.05 8.82 -1.90
CA ALA A 22 0.19 9.74 -2.62
C ALA A 22 -0.77 9.05 -3.59
N HIS A 23 -0.45 7.82 -4.04
CA HIS A 23 -1.16 7.20 -5.16
C HIS A 23 -1.63 5.76 -4.91
N PHE A 24 -1.51 5.22 -3.71
CA PHE A 24 -1.71 3.78 -3.49
C PHE A 24 -3.05 3.24 -3.97
N ALA A 25 -4.08 4.06 -3.98
CA ALA A 25 -5.43 3.59 -4.32
C ALA A 25 -5.61 3.30 -5.81
N ASP A 26 -4.87 3.99 -6.67
CA ASP A 26 -5.02 3.85 -8.12
C ASP A 26 -3.67 3.74 -8.84
N ILE A 27 -2.66 3.28 -8.15
CA ILE A 27 -1.30 3.21 -8.67
C ILE A 27 -1.14 2.04 -9.64
N SER A 28 -0.30 2.23 -10.67
CA SER A 28 0.12 1.13 -11.54
C SER A 28 1.62 1.15 -11.69
N LEU A 29 2.19 0.00 -12.01
CA LEU A 29 3.63 -0.10 -12.26
C LEU A 29 4.05 0.79 -13.42
N ALA A 30 3.26 0.81 -14.48
CA ALA A 30 3.58 1.63 -15.66
C ALA A 30 3.62 3.11 -15.32
N ASP A 31 2.63 3.59 -14.57
CA ASP A 31 2.58 5.00 -14.19
C ASP A 31 3.73 5.37 -13.26
N ALA A 32 4.04 4.51 -12.30
CA ALA A 32 5.13 4.76 -11.37
C ALA A 32 6.47 4.79 -12.10
N ALA A 33 6.70 3.82 -12.98
CA ALA A 33 7.93 3.79 -13.76
C ALA A 33 8.10 5.06 -14.58
N LYS A 34 7.01 5.50 -15.23
CA LYS A 34 7.01 6.72 -16.03
C LYS A 34 7.34 7.94 -15.15
N TYR A 35 6.73 8.00 -13.98
CA TYR A 35 6.98 9.11 -13.06
C TYR A 35 8.45 9.23 -12.71
N PHE A 36 9.11 8.10 -12.46
CA PHE A 36 10.54 8.10 -12.10
C PHE A 36 11.47 8.08 -13.31
N GLY A 37 10.92 8.01 -14.53
CA GLY A 37 11.73 8.09 -15.75
C GLY A 37 12.36 6.78 -16.19
N PHE A 38 11.74 5.65 -15.85
CA PHE A 38 12.25 4.32 -16.18
C PHE A 38 11.24 3.55 -17.02
N ASN A 39 11.72 2.54 -17.78
CA ASN A 39 10.77 1.60 -18.34
C ASN A 39 10.30 0.65 -17.24
N PRO A 40 9.09 0.03 -17.40
CA PRO A 40 8.53 -0.79 -16.32
C PRO A 40 9.38 -1.96 -15.86
N ASN A 41 10.02 -2.67 -16.79
CA ASN A 41 10.87 -3.81 -16.43
C ASN A 41 12.06 -3.38 -15.59
N TYR A 42 12.74 -2.34 -16.03
CA TYR A 42 13.89 -1.82 -15.32
C TYR A 42 13.47 -1.34 -13.93
N PHE A 43 12.37 -0.59 -13.87
CA PHE A 43 11.86 -0.05 -12.62
C PHE A 43 11.52 -1.16 -11.63
N SER A 44 10.80 -2.18 -12.09
CA SER A 44 10.41 -3.31 -11.26
C SER A 44 11.63 -4.00 -10.66
N ASN A 45 12.62 -4.28 -11.49
CA ASN A 45 13.84 -4.95 -11.04
C ASN A 45 14.65 -4.08 -10.08
N MET A 46 14.72 -2.78 -10.37
CA MET A 46 15.45 -1.84 -9.53
C MET A 46 14.80 -1.71 -8.16
N VAL A 47 13.48 -1.62 -8.09
CA VAL A 47 12.78 -1.52 -6.82
C VAL A 47 13.08 -2.73 -5.96
N LYS A 48 12.97 -3.93 -6.53
CA LYS A 48 13.25 -5.14 -5.78
C LYS A 48 14.71 -5.22 -5.33
N ALA A 49 15.62 -4.85 -6.22
CA ALA A 49 17.04 -4.89 -5.88
C ALA A 49 17.41 -3.91 -4.77
N LYS A 50 16.83 -2.73 -4.79
CA LYS A 50 17.16 -1.68 -3.82
C LYS A 50 16.44 -1.80 -2.50
N THR A 51 15.22 -2.36 -2.50
CA THR A 51 14.40 -2.38 -1.28
C THR A 51 14.17 -3.77 -0.72
N GLY A 52 14.46 -4.82 -1.48
CA GLY A 52 14.23 -6.19 -1.05
C GLY A 52 12.81 -6.68 -1.28
N LYS A 53 11.89 -5.82 -1.71
CA LYS A 53 10.51 -6.17 -1.99
C LYS A 53 10.09 -5.69 -3.37
N SER A 54 9.15 -6.40 -3.99
CA SER A 54 8.63 -5.99 -5.28
C SER A 54 7.80 -4.71 -5.13
N PHE A 55 7.60 -4.01 -6.25
CA PHE A 55 6.75 -2.83 -6.25
C PHE A 55 5.32 -3.18 -5.80
N VAL A 56 4.80 -4.31 -6.28
CA VAL A 56 3.45 -4.75 -5.90
C VAL A 56 3.36 -4.97 -4.39
N ASP A 57 4.38 -5.57 -3.79
CA ASP A 57 4.38 -5.80 -2.34
C ASP A 57 4.39 -4.49 -1.57
N HIS A 58 5.13 -3.50 -2.04
CA HIS A 58 5.11 -2.17 -1.41
C HIS A 58 3.73 -1.54 -1.46
N VAL A 59 3.06 -1.66 -2.60
CA VAL A 59 1.71 -1.10 -2.76
C VAL A 59 0.72 -1.82 -1.86
N ASP A 60 0.74 -3.16 -1.85
CA ASP A 60 -0.16 -3.93 -1.02
C ASP A 60 0.05 -3.64 0.46
N GLU A 61 1.30 -3.52 0.88
CA GLU A 61 1.60 -3.18 2.27
C GLU A 61 0.99 -1.84 2.66
N ARG A 62 1.14 -0.84 1.79
CA ARG A 62 0.56 0.48 2.06
C ARG A 62 -0.96 0.45 2.09
N ARG A 63 -1.56 -0.28 1.15
CA ARG A 63 -3.02 -0.44 1.12
C ARG A 63 -3.54 -1.12 2.38
N MET A 64 -2.83 -2.13 2.87
CA MET A 64 -3.23 -2.83 4.08
C MET A 64 -3.08 -1.95 5.32
N GLN A 65 -2.04 -1.13 5.38
CA GLN A 65 -1.89 -0.17 6.46
C GLN A 65 -3.05 0.82 6.49
N GLU A 66 -3.43 1.32 5.32
CA GLU A 66 -4.56 2.23 5.22
C GLU A 66 -5.87 1.55 5.64
N ALA A 67 -6.07 0.31 5.22
CA ALA A 67 -7.25 -0.45 5.59
C ALA A 67 -7.35 -0.58 7.11
N ARG A 68 -6.23 -0.88 7.76
CA ARG A 68 -6.20 -1.02 9.21
C ARG A 68 -6.59 0.29 9.90
N GLU A 69 -6.05 1.41 9.43
CA GLU A 69 -6.39 2.71 9.98
C GLU A 69 -7.87 3.04 9.80
N LEU A 70 -8.42 2.73 8.63
CA LEU A 70 -9.83 2.99 8.37
C LEU A 70 -10.76 2.10 9.20
N LEU A 71 -10.32 0.88 9.50
CA LEU A 71 -11.11 -0.02 10.34
C LEU A 71 -11.30 0.51 11.75
N ALA A 72 -10.40 1.35 12.24
CA ALA A 72 -10.54 1.97 13.55
C ALA A 72 -11.65 3.01 13.59
N GLN A 73 -12.17 3.43 12.44
CA GLN A 73 -13.24 4.41 12.34
C GLN A 73 -14.59 3.71 12.23
N PRO A 74 -15.47 3.87 13.20
CA PRO A 74 -16.73 3.09 13.23
C PRO A 74 -17.70 3.43 12.11
N ASP A 75 -17.60 4.64 11.55
CA ASP A 75 -18.56 5.12 10.55
C ASP A 75 -18.30 4.63 9.15
N ILE A 76 -17.15 4.03 8.89
CA ILE A 76 -16.78 3.61 7.54
C ILE A 76 -17.10 2.13 7.37
N SER A 77 -17.93 1.82 6.36
CA SER A 77 -18.27 0.42 6.07
C SER A 77 -17.08 -0.30 5.46
N LEU A 78 -17.07 -1.62 5.59
CA LEU A 78 -16.02 -2.44 4.99
C LEU A 78 -16.01 -2.28 3.46
N LYS A 79 -17.19 -2.20 2.85
CA LYS A 79 -17.29 -1.98 1.40
C LYS A 79 -16.58 -0.69 0.99
N GLU A 80 -16.78 0.37 1.76
CA GLU A 80 -16.13 1.64 1.48
C GLU A 80 -14.62 1.55 1.67
N ILE A 81 -14.17 0.86 2.71
CA ILE A 81 -12.74 0.69 2.94
C ILE A 81 -12.08 0.00 1.77
N ILE A 82 -12.66 -1.11 1.30
CA ILE A 82 -12.11 -1.87 0.18
C ILE A 82 -11.92 -0.98 -1.04
N GLY A 83 -12.93 -0.18 -1.38
CA GLY A 83 -12.84 0.74 -2.52
C GLY A 83 -11.80 1.82 -2.31
N ARG A 84 -11.75 2.41 -1.12
CA ARG A 84 -10.81 3.50 -0.83
C ARG A 84 -9.36 3.06 -0.91
N VAL A 85 -9.06 1.83 -0.51
CA VAL A 85 -7.66 1.38 -0.55
C VAL A 85 -7.25 0.84 -1.91
N GLY A 86 -8.20 0.74 -2.85
CA GLY A 86 -7.87 0.45 -4.24
C GLY A 86 -8.15 -0.96 -4.71
N TYR A 87 -8.93 -1.74 -3.98
CA TYR A 87 -9.29 -3.08 -4.42
C TYR A 87 -10.69 -3.09 -5.02
N SER A 88 -10.86 -3.81 -6.13
CA SER A 88 -12.15 -3.98 -6.77
C SER A 88 -12.84 -5.27 -6.38
N SER A 89 -12.10 -6.21 -5.84
CA SER A 89 -12.63 -7.53 -5.46
C SER A 89 -12.59 -7.71 -3.95
N LYS A 90 -13.76 -7.94 -3.36
CA LYS A 90 -13.89 -8.23 -1.94
C LYS A 90 -13.12 -9.48 -1.54
N SER A 91 -13.22 -10.53 -2.37
CA SER A 91 -12.53 -11.79 -2.10
C SER A 91 -11.02 -11.61 -2.08
N PHE A 92 -10.50 -10.86 -3.05
CA PHE A 92 -9.07 -10.60 -3.13
C PHE A 92 -8.60 -9.77 -1.94
N PHE A 93 -9.39 -8.76 -1.55
CA PHE A 93 -9.07 -7.94 -0.39
C PHE A 93 -8.99 -8.81 0.87
N TYR A 94 -9.98 -9.69 1.08
CA TYR A 94 -9.99 -10.56 2.26
C TYR A 94 -8.77 -11.46 2.29
N LYS A 95 -8.41 -12.02 1.14
CA LYS A 95 -7.24 -12.88 1.06
C LYS A 95 -5.97 -12.12 1.43
N LYS A 96 -5.78 -10.92 0.86
CA LYS A 96 -4.62 -10.10 1.17
C LYS A 96 -4.60 -9.67 2.63
N PHE A 97 -5.74 -9.27 3.15
CA PHE A 97 -5.83 -8.83 4.53
C PHE A 97 -5.44 -9.96 5.49
N ASN A 98 -5.94 -11.17 5.23
CA ASN A 98 -5.59 -12.32 6.06
C ASN A 98 -4.11 -12.65 5.96
N GLN A 99 -3.52 -12.53 4.76
CA GLN A 99 -2.09 -12.77 4.59
C GLN A 99 -1.24 -11.82 5.43
N TYR A 100 -1.66 -10.57 5.55
CA TYR A 100 -0.90 -9.56 6.27
C TYR A 100 -1.13 -9.59 7.77
N TYR A 101 -2.37 -9.80 8.19
CA TYR A 101 -2.74 -9.63 9.60
C TYR A 101 -3.21 -10.90 10.29
N HIS A 102 -3.35 -12.00 9.54
CA HIS A 102 -3.75 -13.30 10.08
C HIS A 102 -5.10 -13.28 10.81
N MET A 103 -5.99 -12.42 10.36
CA MET A 103 -7.35 -12.31 10.88
C MET A 103 -8.24 -11.63 9.85
N THR A 104 -9.54 -11.68 10.06
CA THR A 104 -10.49 -11.02 9.16
C THR A 104 -10.55 -9.53 9.47
N PRO A 105 -11.00 -8.71 8.50
CA PRO A 105 -11.21 -7.28 8.78
C PRO A 105 -12.17 -7.03 9.94
N ALA A 106 -13.25 -7.82 10.06
CA ALA A 106 -14.20 -7.65 11.16
C ALA A 106 -13.53 -7.92 12.51
N ALA A 107 -12.73 -8.98 12.59
CA ALA A 107 -12.00 -9.30 13.81
C ALA A 107 -11.00 -8.21 14.17
N MET A 108 -10.32 -7.64 13.17
CA MET A 108 -9.41 -6.53 13.39
C MET A 108 -10.14 -5.32 13.93
N ARG A 109 -11.32 -4.99 13.38
CA ARG A 109 -12.11 -3.85 13.87
C ARG A 109 -12.47 -4.02 15.33
N GLU A 110 -12.93 -5.22 15.71
CA GLU A 110 -13.24 -5.50 17.11
C GLU A 110 -12.03 -5.32 18.01
N GLU A 111 -10.89 -5.83 17.56
CA GLU A 111 -9.65 -5.71 18.33
C GLU A 111 -9.25 -4.24 18.52
N LEU A 112 -9.33 -3.45 17.45
CA LEU A 112 -8.98 -2.03 17.52
C LEU A 112 -9.91 -1.28 18.47
N PHE A 113 -11.19 -1.58 18.45
CA PHE A 113 -12.16 -0.94 19.34
C PHE A 113 -11.92 -1.34 20.81
N ARG A 114 -11.60 -2.60 21.04
CA ARG A 114 -11.31 -3.08 22.39
C ARG A 114 -10.06 -2.40 22.94
N GLN A 115 -9.01 -2.27 22.13
CA GLN A 115 -7.79 -1.59 22.55
C GLN A 115 -8.03 -0.12 22.86
N ALA A 116 -8.86 0.55 22.05
CA ALA A 116 -9.21 1.94 22.30
C ALA A 116 -9.93 2.10 23.63
N ASN A 117 -10.85 1.18 23.95
CA ASN A 117 -11.56 1.21 25.23
C ASN A 117 -10.63 1.00 26.42
N ILE A 118 -9.67 0.08 26.27
CA ILE A 118 -8.68 -0.15 27.33
C ILE A 118 -7.85 1.11 27.56
N ASN A 119 -7.44 1.76 26.48
CA ASN A 119 -6.61 2.97 26.59
C ASN A 119 -7.37 4.15 27.19
N LEU A 120 -8.70 4.17 27.07
CA LEU A 120 -9.53 5.23 27.64
C LEU A 120 -9.78 5.05 29.14
N LYS A 121 -9.55 3.87 29.65
CA LYS A 121 -9.69 3.59 31.08
C LYS A 121 -8.38 3.82 31.79
#